data_a5065b729a3b813095f0f7730ee8b164
#
_entry.id   a5065b729a3b813095f0f7730ee8b164
#
_cell.length_a   1.000
_cell.length_b   1.000
_cell.length_c   1.000
_cell.angle_alpha   90.00
_cell.angle_beta   90.00
_cell.angle_gamma   90.00
#
_symmetry.space_group_name_H-M   'P 1'
#
loop_
_entity.id
_entity.type
_entity.pdbx_description
1 polymer ?
#
loop_
_entity_poly.entity_id
_entity_poly.type
_entity_poly.pdbx_seq_one_letter_code
_entity_poly.pdbx_strand_id
1 'polypeptide(L)'
;ITPRTKAILICNPNNPTGSLITPDKLKTILTHCKETNTYVMIDETYIEFVPDVDELSAIPLTELFDNVIILRGTSKFFATPGLRLGYAITSNSQILTDINTNKNPWMINSLAVVAGETMFLDEEYIDKTRSLILSEKTRCRQLIEESHKFKLYPSYSNFYLLKILDEGVDAHMLFERAIRQGMMIRDCSTFPGLEERFIRFCIMKPEDNTRLINCL
;
A
#
# COMPACT_ATOMS: atom_id res chain seq x y z
N ILE A 1 -22.89 5.24 -3.00
CA ILE A 1 -22.88 6.70 -2.75
C ILE A 1 -24.32 7.13 -2.50
N THR A 2 -24.54 7.93 -1.49
CA THR A 2 -25.85 8.52 -1.13
C THR A 2 -25.70 10.06 -1.11
N PRO A 3 -26.80 10.84 -1.08
CA PRO A 3 -26.72 12.30 -0.94
C PRO A 3 -26.00 12.79 0.31
N ARG A 4 -25.79 11.92 1.31
CA ARG A 4 -25.04 12.22 2.53
C ARG A 4 -23.55 11.91 2.42
N THR A 5 -23.12 11.18 1.37
CA THR A 5 -21.71 10.84 1.16
C THR A 5 -20.93 12.08 0.73
N LYS A 6 -19.95 12.49 1.51
CA LYS A 6 -19.10 13.67 1.23
C LYS A 6 -17.78 13.29 0.58
N ALA A 7 -17.24 12.14 0.99
CA ALA A 7 -15.99 11.64 0.44
C ALA A 7 -15.96 10.11 0.50
N ILE A 8 -15.17 9.51 -0.38
CA ILE A 8 -14.78 8.09 -0.33
C ILE A 8 -13.26 8.02 -0.22
N LEU A 9 -12.76 7.01 0.49
CA LEU A 9 -11.32 6.71 0.60
C LEU A 9 -11.05 5.38 -0.09
N ILE A 10 -10.11 5.38 -1.02
CA ILE A 10 -9.66 4.21 -1.77
C ILE A 10 -8.18 4.00 -1.49
N CYS A 11 -7.81 2.85 -0.95
CA CYS A 11 -6.41 2.45 -0.82
C CYS A 11 -5.96 1.76 -2.12
N ASN A 12 -4.97 2.33 -2.83
CA ASN A 12 -4.55 1.88 -4.16
C ASN A 12 -3.04 2.01 -4.37
N PRO A 13 -2.25 0.92 -4.29
CA PRO A 13 -2.63 -0.48 -4.07
C PRO A 13 -3.27 -0.74 -2.71
N ASN A 14 -4.23 -1.67 -2.69
CA ASN A 14 -5.04 -1.95 -1.51
C ASN A 14 -4.27 -2.75 -0.44
N ASN A 15 -4.46 -2.41 0.82
CA ASN A 15 -4.06 -3.20 1.96
C ASN A 15 -5.32 -3.76 2.65
N PRO A 16 -5.50 -5.10 2.79
CA PRO A 16 -4.45 -6.13 2.77
C PRO A 16 -4.28 -6.93 1.47
N THR A 17 -5.05 -6.67 0.42
CA THR A 17 -5.10 -7.54 -0.77
C THR A 17 -3.93 -7.35 -1.75
N GLY A 18 -3.29 -6.20 -1.75
CA GLY A 18 -2.28 -5.83 -2.74
C GLY A 18 -2.86 -5.51 -4.12
N SER A 19 -4.18 -5.56 -4.30
CA SER A 19 -4.83 -5.28 -5.59
C SER A 19 -4.71 -3.81 -5.98
N LEU A 20 -4.75 -3.54 -7.28
CA LEU A 20 -4.67 -2.20 -7.86
C LEU A 20 -5.86 -1.94 -8.77
N ILE A 21 -6.44 -0.76 -8.64
CA ILE A 21 -7.43 -0.21 -9.55
C ILE A 21 -6.66 0.63 -10.57
N THR A 22 -6.77 0.30 -11.86
CA THR A 22 -6.07 1.02 -12.92
C THR A 22 -6.58 2.45 -13.08
N PRO A 23 -5.76 3.39 -13.62
CA PRO A 23 -6.18 4.78 -13.84
C PRO A 23 -7.48 4.92 -14.64
N ASP A 24 -7.72 4.08 -15.65
CA ASP A 24 -8.97 4.11 -16.42
C ASP A 24 -10.20 3.79 -15.56
N LYS A 25 -10.08 2.81 -14.67
CA LYS A 25 -11.16 2.48 -13.73
C LYS A 25 -11.35 3.58 -12.68
N LEU A 26 -10.24 4.16 -12.20
CA LEU A 26 -10.31 5.31 -11.30
C LEU A 26 -10.98 6.51 -11.97
N LYS A 27 -10.70 6.77 -13.24
CA LYS A 27 -11.37 7.82 -14.03
C LYS A 27 -12.89 7.63 -14.06
N THR A 28 -13.37 6.39 -14.24
CA THR A 28 -14.80 6.09 -14.18
C THR A 28 -15.40 6.40 -12.80
N ILE A 29 -14.70 6.01 -11.73
CA ILE A 29 -15.12 6.28 -10.35
C ILE A 29 -15.17 7.80 -10.09
N LEU A 30 -14.12 8.52 -10.49
CA LEU A 30 -13.99 9.98 -10.30
C LEU A 30 -15.11 10.75 -11.04
N THR A 31 -15.44 10.33 -12.27
CA THR A 31 -16.54 10.92 -13.05
C THR A 31 -17.85 10.79 -12.29
N HIS A 32 -18.19 9.59 -11.84
CA HIS A 32 -19.44 9.36 -11.09
C HIS A 32 -19.45 10.12 -9.74
N CYS A 33 -18.32 10.17 -9.04
CA CYS A 33 -18.20 10.91 -7.79
C CYS A 33 -18.35 12.43 -8.01
N LYS A 34 -17.87 12.96 -9.14
CA LYS A 34 -18.03 14.37 -9.51
C LYS A 34 -19.51 14.73 -9.74
N GLU A 35 -20.25 13.87 -10.45
CA GLU A 35 -21.69 14.05 -10.67
C GLU A 35 -22.50 14.08 -9.37
N THR A 36 -22.02 13.39 -8.33
CA THR A 36 -22.68 13.32 -7.02
C THR A 36 -22.07 14.27 -5.97
N ASN A 37 -21.22 15.21 -6.37
CA ASN A 37 -20.49 16.13 -5.48
C ASN A 37 -19.75 15.40 -4.33
N THR A 38 -19.11 14.26 -4.65
CA THR A 38 -18.38 13.43 -3.72
C THR A 38 -16.88 13.55 -4.01
N TYR A 39 -16.08 13.85 -2.99
CA TYR A 39 -14.63 13.82 -3.09
C TYR A 39 -14.10 12.38 -3.05
N VAL A 40 -12.96 12.16 -3.72
CA VAL A 40 -12.27 10.86 -3.70
C VAL A 40 -10.86 11.06 -3.17
N MET A 41 -10.56 10.45 -2.04
CA MET A 41 -9.19 10.36 -1.52
C MET A 41 -8.59 9.02 -1.94
N ILE A 42 -7.46 9.05 -2.63
CA ILE A 42 -6.75 7.84 -3.08
C ILE A 42 -5.45 7.73 -2.29
N ASP A 43 -5.38 6.74 -1.42
CA ASP A 43 -4.18 6.45 -0.64
C ASP A 43 -3.21 5.59 -1.47
N GLU A 44 -2.18 6.24 -1.98
CA GLU A 44 -1.09 5.66 -2.75
C GLU A 44 0.15 5.32 -1.89
N THR A 45 0.01 5.05 -0.61
CA THR A 45 1.13 4.71 0.29
C THR A 45 2.01 3.55 -0.23
N TYR A 46 1.46 2.66 -1.05
CA TYR A 46 2.17 1.51 -1.62
C TYR A 46 2.50 1.63 -3.10
N ILE A 47 2.19 2.75 -3.74
CA ILE A 47 2.35 2.89 -5.20
C ILE A 47 3.82 2.82 -5.65
N GLU A 48 4.76 3.24 -4.82
CA GLU A 48 6.19 3.19 -5.16
C GLU A 48 6.74 1.77 -5.39
N PHE A 49 6.00 0.73 -4.99
CA PHE A 49 6.35 -0.67 -5.18
C PHE A 49 5.83 -1.29 -6.48
N VAL A 50 5.05 -0.56 -7.27
CA VAL A 50 4.57 -1.08 -8.56
C VAL A 50 5.69 -1.07 -9.61
N PRO A 51 5.60 -1.89 -10.66
CA PRO A 51 6.62 -1.93 -11.71
C PRO A 51 6.79 -0.60 -12.45
N ASP A 52 5.69 0.08 -12.71
CA ASP A 52 5.65 1.37 -13.41
C ASP A 52 4.75 2.34 -12.66
N VAL A 53 5.38 3.26 -11.91
CA VAL A 53 4.65 4.24 -11.09
C VAL A 53 3.97 5.29 -11.96
N ASP A 54 4.60 5.70 -13.05
CA ASP A 54 4.10 6.76 -13.92
C ASP A 54 2.84 6.33 -14.67
N GLU A 55 2.79 5.05 -15.04
CA GLU A 55 1.63 4.45 -15.70
C GLU A 55 0.46 4.16 -14.73
N LEU A 56 0.77 3.80 -13.49
CA LEU A 56 -0.21 3.24 -12.55
C LEU A 56 -0.69 4.20 -11.47
N SER A 57 0.00 5.33 -11.28
CA SER A 57 -0.40 6.37 -10.33
C SER A 57 -1.63 7.12 -10.80
N ALA A 58 -2.45 7.53 -9.83
CA ALA A 58 -3.59 8.40 -10.07
C ALA A 58 -3.22 9.90 -10.12
N ILE A 59 -1.95 10.29 -9.92
CA ILE A 59 -1.53 11.70 -9.95
C ILE A 59 -1.95 12.42 -11.23
N PRO A 60 -1.77 11.86 -12.45
CA PRO A 60 -2.19 12.53 -13.68
C PRO A 60 -3.71 12.83 -13.73
N LEU A 61 -4.52 12.09 -12.98
CA LEU A 61 -5.97 12.34 -12.92
C LEU A 61 -6.31 13.65 -12.18
N THR A 62 -5.41 14.20 -11.38
CA THR A 62 -5.61 15.50 -10.72
C THR A 62 -5.69 16.66 -11.72
N GLU A 63 -5.14 16.51 -12.92
CA GLU A 63 -5.27 17.50 -14.00
C GLU A 63 -6.68 17.52 -14.62
N LEU A 64 -7.39 16.40 -14.53
CA LEU A 64 -8.72 16.21 -15.14
C LEU A 64 -9.86 16.38 -14.12
N PHE A 65 -9.58 16.13 -12.86
CA PHE A 65 -10.58 16.05 -11.78
C PHE A 65 -10.17 16.90 -10.58
N ASP A 66 -11.01 17.84 -10.21
CA ASP A 66 -10.86 18.70 -9.03
C ASP A 66 -11.47 18.10 -7.74
N ASN A 67 -12.13 16.95 -7.86
CA ASN A 67 -12.72 16.20 -6.75
C ASN A 67 -11.83 15.06 -6.25
N VAL A 68 -10.55 15.01 -6.64
CA VAL A 68 -9.59 13.98 -6.21
C VAL A 68 -8.47 14.56 -5.36
N ILE A 69 -8.07 13.79 -4.35
CA ILE A 69 -6.91 14.05 -3.49
C ILE A 69 -6.09 12.78 -3.43
N ILE A 70 -4.84 12.84 -3.89
CA ILE A 70 -3.91 11.71 -3.81
C ILE A 70 -3.09 11.86 -2.52
N LEU A 71 -3.02 10.79 -1.72
CA LEU A 71 -2.25 10.76 -0.48
C LEU A 71 -1.03 9.86 -0.68
N ARG A 72 0.15 10.34 -0.31
CA ARG A 72 1.41 9.57 -0.32
C ARG A 72 2.16 9.72 0.99
N GLY A 73 2.96 8.72 1.33
CA GLY A 73 3.75 8.73 2.55
C GLY A 73 5.06 7.98 2.43
N THR A 74 6.05 8.42 3.20
CA THR A 74 7.41 7.84 3.20
C THR A 74 7.55 6.59 4.08
N SER A 75 6.53 6.27 4.86
CA SER A 75 6.58 5.26 5.93
C SER A 75 6.84 3.83 5.45
N LYS A 76 6.52 3.50 4.19
CA LYS A 76 6.64 2.14 3.64
C LYS A 76 7.84 2.03 2.72
N PHE A 77 7.84 2.73 1.59
CA PHE A 77 8.91 2.61 0.60
C PHE A 77 10.27 3.04 1.16
N PHE A 78 10.32 4.18 1.84
CA PHE A 78 11.54 4.68 2.46
C PHE A 78 11.81 4.13 3.88
N ALA A 79 11.01 3.18 4.34
CA ALA A 79 11.16 2.53 5.65
C ALA A 79 11.26 3.51 6.84
N THR A 80 10.61 4.68 6.76
CA THR A 80 10.70 5.76 7.74
C THR A 80 9.39 6.06 8.48
N PRO A 81 8.73 5.04 9.08
CA PRO A 81 7.43 5.25 9.72
C PRO A 81 7.49 6.23 10.91
N GLY A 82 8.64 6.34 11.58
CA GLY A 82 8.85 7.23 12.72
C GLY A 82 8.95 8.71 12.37
N LEU A 83 9.30 9.07 11.13
CA LEU A 83 9.41 10.47 10.70
C LEU A 83 8.04 11.16 10.57
N ARG A 84 6.96 10.40 10.40
CA ARG A 84 5.60 10.93 10.23
C ARG A 84 5.48 11.91 9.06
N LEU A 85 6.16 11.62 7.93
CA LEU A 85 6.16 12.41 6.71
C LEU A 85 5.21 11.81 5.67
N GLY A 86 4.33 12.65 5.15
CA GLY A 86 3.43 12.36 4.04
C GLY A 86 3.02 13.63 3.34
N TYR A 87 2.41 13.51 2.18
CA TYR A 87 1.96 14.63 1.39
C TYR A 87 0.68 14.29 0.62
N ALA A 88 -0.03 15.33 0.23
CA ALA A 88 -1.24 15.24 -0.57
C ALA A 88 -1.09 16.04 -1.85
N ILE A 89 -1.69 15.55 -2.94
CA ILE A 89 -1.69 16.20 -4.25
C ILE A 89 -3.13 16.36 -4.70
N THR A 90 -3.49 17.58 -5.09
CA THR A 90 -4.80 17.91 -5.68
C THR A 90 -4.68 19.17 -6.52
N SER A 91 -5.51 19.32 -7.54
CA SER A 91 -5.65 20.56 -8.31
C SER A 91 -6.73 21.48 -7.75
N ASN A 92 -7.47 21.06 -6.72
CA ASN A 92 -8.55 21.85 -6.15
C ASN A 92 -8.00 23.00 -5.28
N SER A 93 -8.04 24.22 -5.81
CA SER A 93 -7.53 25.42 -5.15
C SER A 93 -8.25 25.75 -3.84
N GLN A 94 -9.56 25.42 -3.74
CA GLN A 94 -10.32 25.66 -2.51
C GLN A 94 -9.85 24.73 -1.40
N ILE A 95 -9.66 23.43 -1.69
CA ILE A 95 -9.12 22.47 -0.71
C ILE A 95 -7.73 22.91 -0.25
N LEU A 96 -6.85 23.32 -1.18
CA LEU A 96 -5.51 23.80 -0.83
C LEU A 96 -5.56 25.02 0.08
N THR A 97 -6.46 25.97 -0.20
CA THR A 97 -6.68 27.16 0.63
C THR A 97 -7.18 26.77 2.01
N ASP A 98 -8.18 25.92 2.10
CA ASP A 98 -8.78 25.49 3.36
C ASP A 98 -7.77 24.73 4.24
N ILE A 99 -6.98 23.83 3.65
CA ILE A 99 -5.91 23.13 4.37
C ILE A 99 -4.85 24.12 4.86
N ASN A 100 -4.40 25.05 4.01
CA ASN A 100 -3.37 26.02 4.39
C ASN A 100 -3.82 26.96 5.50
N THR A 101 -5.09 27.33 5.51
CA THR A 101 -5.67 28.21 6.53
C THR A 101 -5.85 27.50 7.88
N ASN A 102 -6.22 26.22 7.85
CA ASN A 102 -6.61 25.48 9.05
C ASN A 102 -5.53 24.50 9.55
N LYS A 103 -4.41 24.34 8.83
CA LYS A 103 -3.33 23.45 9.26
C LYS A 103 -2.64 23.94 10.52
N ASN A 104 -2.17 22.98 11.34
CA ASN A 104 -1.28 23.32 12.45
C ASN A 104 0.06 23.84 11.90
N PRO A 105 0.58 24.99 12.38
CA PRO A 105 1.84 25.56 11.88
C PRO A 105 3.06 24.62 12.01
N TRP A 106 3.07 23.70 12.97
CA TRP A 106 4.17 22.79 13.23
C TRP A 106 3.86 21.33 12.87
N MET A 107 3.15 21.12 11.74
CA MET A 107 2.77 19.75 11.30
C MET A 107 3.98 18.87 10.95
N ILE A 108 5.03 19.46 10.39
CA ILE A 108 6.21 18.72 9.92
C ILE A 108 7.35 19.03 10.88
N ASN A 109 7.95 17.99 11.46
CA ASN A 109 9.13 18.13 12.31
C ASN A 109 10.40 18.34 11.46
N SER A 110 11.41 19.00 12.02
CA SER A 110 12.64 19.36 11.29
C SER A 110 13.41 18.17 10.76
N LEU A 111 13.40 17.03 11.45
CA LEU A 111 14.06 15.80 10.96
C LEU A 111 13.37 15.25 9.72
N ALA A 112 12.03 15.33 9.68
CA ALA A 112 11.26 14.91 8.52
C ALA A 112 11.54 15.80 7.29
N VAL A 113 11.77 17.11 7.47
CA VAL A 113 12.15 18.01 6.38
C VAL A 113 13.49 17.60 5.79
N VAL A 114 14.53 17.51 6.60
CA VAL A 114 15.89 17.14 6.15
C VAL A 114 15.90 15.75 5.50
N ALA A 115 15.22 14.79 6.13
CA ALA A 115 15.13 13.44 5.59
C ALA A 115 14.37 13.41 4.24
N GLY A 116 13.28 14.18 4.11
CA GLY A 116 12.52 14.29 2.86
C GLY A 116 13.34 14.86 1.71
N GLU A 117 14.07 15.96 1.97
CA GLU A 117 14.97 16.59 0.98
C GLU A 117 16.06 15.63 0.48
N THR A 118 16.47 14.67 1.29
CA THR A 118 17.48 13.67 0.93
C THR A 118 16.85 12.46 0.22
N MET A 119 15.85 11.83 0.84
CA MET A 119 15.35 10.52 0.39
C MET A 119 14.61 10.58 -0.95
N PHE A 120 13.93 11.68 -1.28
CA PHE A 120 13.25 11.81 -2.56
C PHE A 120 14.20 12.00 -3.75
N LEU A 121 15.46 12.35 -3.49
CA LEU A 121 16.51 12.52 -4.50
C LEU A 121 17.49 11.34 -4.53
N ASP A 122 17.33 10.35 -3.67
CA ASP A 122 18.20 9.16 -3.62
C ASP A 122 17.74 8.12 -4.64
N GLU A 123 18.08 8.38 -5.91
CA GLU A 123 17.75 7.49 -7.03
C GLU A 123 18.33 6.08 -6.83
N GLU A 124 19.53 5.99 -6.25
CA GLU A 124 20.18 4.70 -5.99
C GLU A 124 19.36 3.83 -5.02
N TYR A 125 18.87 4.43 -3.93
CA TYR A 125 17.98 3.74 -2.99
C TYR A 125 16.67 3.31 -3.66
N ILE A 126 16.07 4.21 -4.45
CA ILE A 126 14.80 3.98 -5.14
C ILE A 126 14.93 2.78 -6.08
N ASP A 127 15.95 2.76 -6.94
CA ASP A 127 16.18 1.71 -7.92
C ASP A 127 16.54 0.37 -7.26
N LYS A 128 17.42 0.38 -6.26
CA LYS A 128 17.79 -0.82 -5.52
C LYS A 128 16.59 -1.43 -4.80
N THR A 129 15.77 -0.59 -4.15
CA THR A 129 14.58 -1.05 -3.42
C THR A 129 13.55 -1.65 -4.38
N ARG A 130 13.25 -0.99 -5.49
CA ARG A 130 12.33 -1.52 -6.51
C ARG A 130 12.82 -2.85 -7.08
N SER A 131 14.08 -2.90 -7.50
CA SER A 131 14.68 -4.10 -8.07
C SER A 131 14.64 -5.28 -7.10
N LEU A 132 15.02 -5.05 -5.83
CA LEU A 132 14.96 -6.08 -4.79
C LEU A 132 13.53 -6.60 -4.58
N ILE A 133 12.57 -5.69 -4.41
CA ILE A 133 11.18 -6.08 -4.14
C ILE A 133 10.59 -6.85 -5.32
N LEU A 134 10.81 -6.41 -6.56
CA LEU A 134 10.27 -7.08 -7.75
C LEU A 134 10.88 -8.47 -7.96
N SER A 135 12.21 -8.60 -7.81
CA SER A 135 12.89 -9.90 -7.92
C SER A 135 12.45 -10.87 -6.83
N GLU A 136 12.41 -10.42 -5.58
CA GLU A 136 11.99 -11.26 -4.45
C GLU A 136 10.50 -11.61 -4.49
N LYS A 137 9.64 -10.73 -4.97
CA LYS A 137 8.23 -11.07 -5.23
C LYS A 137 8.12 -12.24 -6.19
N THR A 138 8.86 -12.22 -7.29
CA THR A 138 8.85 -13.30 -8.28
C THR A 138 9.33 -14.61 -7.66
N ARG A 139 10.45 -14.59 -6.94
CA ARG A 139 11.02 -15.76 -6.26
C ARG A 139 10.10 -16.31 -5.17
N CYS A 140 9.56 -15.44 -4.31
CA CYS A 140 8.63 -15.86 -3.25
C CYS A 140 7.35 -16.45 -3.81
N ARG A 141 6.81 -15.88 -4.91
CA ARG A 141 5.65 -16.47 -5.60
C ARG A 141 5.92 -17.89 -6.00
N GLN A 142 7.04 -18.16 -6.68
CA GLN A 142 7.40 -19.51 -7.12
C GLN A 142 7.47 -20.48 -5.94
N LEU A 143 8.19 -20.15 -4.88
CA LEU A 143 8.31 -21.00 -3.69
C LEU A 143 6.96 -21.29 -3.02
N ILE A 144 6.06 -20.31 -2.98
CA ILE A 144 4.74 -20.47 -2.38
C ILE A 144 3.86 -21.36 -3.26
N GLU A 145 3.87 -21.18 -4.58
CA GLU A 145 3.12 -21.98 -5.54
C GLU A 145 3.60 -23.44 -5.53
N GLU A 146 4.90 -23.68 -5.48
CA GLU A 146 5.51 -25.03 -5.38
C GLU A 146 5.16 -25.76 -4.06
N SER A 147 4.88 -25.02 -2.99
CA SER A 147 4.50 -25.63 -1.71
C SER A 147 3.12 -26.26 -1.73
N HIS A 148 2.22 -25.83 -2.61
CA HIS A 148 0.81 -26.22 -2.69
C HIS A 148 -0.01 -26.02 -1.39
N LYS A 149 0.55 -25.31 -0.39
CA LYS A 149 -0.12 -25.08 0.89
C LYS A 149 -1.02 -23.82 0.88
N PHE A 150 -0.79 -22.92 -0.07
CA PHE A 150 -1.42 -21.62 -0.11
C PHE A 150 -1.97 -21.28 -1.50
N LYS A 151 -3.09 -20.52 -1.51
CA LYS A 151 -3.48 -19.74 -2.68
C LYS A 151 -2.90 -18.35 -2.55
N LEU A 152 -2.02 -17.97 -3.46
CA LEU A 152 -1.43 -16.64 -3.52
C LEU A 152 -2.32 -15.72 -4.34
N TYR A 153 -2.53 -14.48 -3.84
CA TYR A 153 -3.23 -13.43 -4.58
C TYR A 153 -2.24 -12.46 -5.23
N PRO A 154 -2.48 -12.05 -6.49
CA PRO A 154 -1.64 -11.04 -7.15
C PRO A 154 -1.55 -9.75 -6.33
N SER A 155 -0.36 -9.18 -6.25
CA SER A 155 -0.11 -7.99 -5.45
C SER A 155 0.73 -6.97 -6.19
N TYR A 156 0.35 -5.71 -6.09
CA TYR A 156 1.10 -4.54 -6.55
C TYR A 156 1.87 -3.84 -5.42
N SER A 157 1.77 -4.37 -4.18
CA SER A 157 2.47 -3.86 -3.00
C SER A 157 3.75 -4.66 -2.70
N ASN A 158 4.44 -4.31 -1.60
CA ASN A 158 5.59 -5.07 -1.08
C ASN A 158 5.19 -6.23 -0.17
N PHE A 159 4.01 -6.80 -0.34
CA PHE A 159 3.51 -7.93 0.44
C PHE A 159 2.64 -8.85 -0.40
N TYR A 160 2.39 -10.05 0.09
CA TYR A 160 1.42 -10.98 -0.45
C TYR A 160 0.34 -11.31 0.57
N LEU A 161 -0.91 -11.38 0.08
CA LEU A 161 -2.02 -12.02 0.76
C LEU A 161 -2.05 -13.49 0.34
N LEU A 162 -2.10 -14.39 1.32
CA LEU A 162 -2.20 -15.83 1.11
C LEU A 162 -3.48 -16.36 1.77
N LYS A 163 -4.17 -17.25 1.07
CA LYS A 163 -5.21 -18.09 1.66
C LYS A 163 -4.62 -19.46 1.99
N ILE A 164 -4.79 -19.92 3.21
CA ILE A 164 -4.37 -21.24 3.70
C ILE A 164 -5.30 -22.29 3.09
N LEU A 165 -4.73 -23.34 2.48
CA LEU A 165 -5.48 -24.43 1.84
C LEU A 165 -5.65 -25.64 2.78
N ASP A 166 -4.73 -25.87 3.71
CA ASP A 166 -4.82 -26.93 4.71
C ASP A 166 -5.94 -26.64 5.70
N GLU A 167 -6.95 -27.53 5.80
CA GLU A 167 -8.12 -27.37 6.68
C GLU A 167 -7.78 -27.45 8.16
N GLY A 168 -6.68 -28.09 8.53
CA GLY A 168 -6.20 -28.23 9.90
C GLY A 168 -5.37 -27.04 10.41
N VAL A 169 -5.12 -26.01 9.57
CA VAL A 169 -4.25 -24.87 9.89
C VAL A 169 -5.01 -23.55 9.71
N ASP A 170 -4.93 -22.67 10.68
CA ASP A 170 -5.47 -21.31 10.62
C ASP A 170 -4.37 -20.23 10.66
N ALA A 171 -4.76 -18.98 10.48
CA ALA A 171 -3.85 -17.84 10.45
C ALA A 171 -3.17 -17.61 11.81
N HIS A 172 -3.87 -17.85 12.91
CA HIS A 172 -3.31 -17.69 14.25
C HIS A 172 -2.21 -18.74 14.52
N MET A 173 -2.42 -19.98 14.13
CA MET A 173 -1.42 -21.04 14.26
C MET A 173 -0.13 -20.70 13.48
N LEU A 174 -0.25 -20.16 12.26
CA LEU A 174 0.90 -19.73 11.47
C LEU A 174 1.58 -18.50 12.07
N PHE A 175 0.81 -17.55 12.60
CA PHE A 175 1.34 -16.40 13.33
C PHE A 175 2.18 -16.84 14.53
N GLU A 176 1.64 -17.73 15.38
CA GLU A 176 2.34 -18.27 16.55
C GLU A 176 3.61 -19.03 16.15
N ARG A 177 3.55 -19.82 15.08
CA ARG A 177 4.73 -20.53 14.55
C ARG A 177 5.83 -19.57 14.13
N ALA A 178 5.47 -18.51 13.40
CA ALA A 178 6.41 -17.50 12.93
C ALA A 178 7.02 -16.71 14.11
N ILE A 179 6.22 -16.27 15.07
CA ILE A 179 6.67 -15.52 16.27
C ILE A 179 7.68 -16.33 17.09
N ARG A 180 7.45 -17.63 17.28
CA ARG A 180 8.41 -18.50 18.00
C ARG A 180 9.77 -18.60 17.32
N GLN A 181 9.84 -18.29 16.02
CA GLN A 181 11.09 -18.22 15.26
C GLN A 181 11.61 -16.79 15.09
N GLY A 182 11.03 -15.81 15.79
CA GLY A 182 11.42 -14.40 15.73
C GLY A 182 10.99 -13.68 14.46
N MET A 183 9.96 -14.21 13.75
CA MET A 183 9.40 -13.60 12.56
C MET A 183 7.96 -13.18 12.81
N MET A 184 7.50 -12.12 12.12
CA MET A 184 6.14 -11.61 12.27
C MET A 184 5.43 -11.61 10.91
N ILE A 185 4.27 -12.25 10.87
CA ILE A 185 3.31 -12.15 9.77
C ILE A 185 2.04 -11.45 10.26
N ARG A 186 1.17 -11.06 9.35
CA ARG A 186 -0.15 -10.52 9.71
C ARG A 186 -1.19 -11.62 9.62
N ASP A 187 -1.79 -11.96 10.75
CA ASP A 187 -3.07 -12.64 10.81
C ASP A 187 -4.15 -11.67 10.29
N CYS A 188 -4.86 -12.07 9.23
CA CYS A 188 -5.85 -11.23 8.55
C CYS A 188 -7.29 -11.48 9.03
N SER A 189 -7.52 -12.29 10.03
CA SER A 189 -8.87 -12.63 10.55
C SER A 189 -9.67 -11.40 11.01
N THR A 190 -8.98 -10.31 11.37
CA THR A 190 -9.60 -9.04 11.78
C THR A 190 -10.07 -8.17 10.61
N PHE A 191 -9.73 -8.52 9.36
CA PHE A 191 -10.21 -7.79 8.19
C PHE A 191 -11.57 -8.36 7.74
N PRO A 192 -12.60 -7.53 7.57
CA PRO A 192 -13.89 -8.02 7.09
C PRO A 192 -13.76 -8.80 5.78
N GLY A 193 -14.30 -10.02 5.75
CA GLY A 193 -14.31 -10.90 4.56
C GLY A 193 -13.03 -11.72 4.32
N LEU A 194 -12.03 -11.66 5.21
CA LEU A 194 -10.83 -12.52 5.09
C LEU A 194 -10.82 -13.72 6.03
N GLU A 195 -11.52 -13.67 7.15
CA GLU A 195 -11.67 -14.78 8.10
C GLU A 195 -10.33 -15.39 8.57
N GLU A 196 -10.38 -16.54 9.25
CA GLU A 196 -9.23 -17.20 9.89
C GLU A 196 -8.28 -17.93 8.91
N ARG A 197 -8.58 -17.86 7.62
CA ARG A 197 -7.84 -18.59 6.58
C ARG A 197 -6.84 -17.71 5.81
N PHE A 198 -6.64 -16.47 6.23
CA PHE A 198 -5.80 -15.54 5.48
C PHE A 198 -4.67 -14.96 6.32
N ILE A 199 -3.48 -14.96 5.74
CA ILE A 199 -2.30 -14.29 6.27
C ILE A 199 -1.74 -13.31 5.24
N ARG A 200 -1.02 -12.29 5.72
CA ARG A 200 -0.25 -11.38 4.88
C ARG A 200 1.19 -11.29 5.41
N PHE A 201 2.16 -11.36 4.52
CA PHE A 201 3.56 -11.11 4.87
C PHE A 201 4.21 -10.11 3.93
N CYS A 202 5.17 -9.34 4.43
CA CYS A 202 5.96 -8.40 3.64
C CYS A 202 7.13 -9.10 2.97
N ILE A 203 7.47 -8.65 1.76
CA ILE A 203 8.72 -8.99 1.09
C ILE A 203 9.86 -8.27 1.81
N MET A 204 10.89 -9.00 2.17
CA MET A 204 12.07 -8.56 2.89
C MET A 204 13.35 -8.98 2.15
N LYS A 205 14.47 -9.10 2.84
CA LYS A 205 15.72 -9.65 2.29
C LYS A 205 15.55 -11.12 1.89
N PRO A 206 16.33 -11.62 0.91
CA PRO A 206 16.21 -12.99 0.42
C PRO A 206 16.28 -14.07 1.50
N GLU A 207 17.17 -13.89 2.48
CA GLU A 207 17.37 -14.84 3.59
C GLU A 207 16.12 -14.89 4.50
N ASP A 208 15.56 -13.73 4.82
CA ASP A 208 14.39 -13.59 5.68
C ASP A 208 13.14 -14.17 5.00
N ASN A 209 12.98 -13.89 3.70
CA ASN A 209 11.88 -14.45 2.89
C ASN A 209 11.95 -15.97 2.83
N THR A 210 13.14 -16.53 2.58
CA THR A 210 13.34 -17.98 2.53
C THR A 210 13.04 -18.62 3.88
N ARG A 211 13.55 -18.04 4.95
CA ARG A 211 13.31 -18.51 6.32
C ARG A 211 11.83 -18.48 6.68
N LEU A 212 11.13 -17.40 6.30
CA LEU A 212 9.69 -17.28 6.55
C LEU A 212 8.89 -18.33 5.76
N ILE A 213 9.13 -18.44 4.46
CA ILE A 213 8.38 -19.39 3.61
C ILE A 213 8.58 -20.84 4.07
N ASN A 214 9.81 -21.20 4.51
CA ASN A 214 10.07 -22.53 5.07
C ASN A 214 9.39 -22.75 6.44
N CYS A 215 9.10 -21.67 7.18
CA CYS A 215 8.37 -21.73 8.45
C CYS A 215 6.86 -21.93 8.24
N LEU A 216 6.30 -21.40 7.15
CA LEU A 216 4.88 -21.51 6.83
C LEU A 216 4.54 -22.89 6.26
#